data_acd086b1e16e1460b1251f001ff18843
#
_entry.id   acd086b1e16e1460b1251f001ff18843
#
_cell.length_a   1.000
_cell.length_b   1.000
_cell.length_c   1.000
_cell.angle_alpha   90.00
_cell.angle_beta   90.00
_cell.angle_gamma   90.00
#
_symmetry.space_group_name_H-M   'P 1'
#
loop_
_entity.id
_entity.type
_entity.pdbx_description
1 polymer ?
#
loop_
_entity_poly.entity_id
_entity_poly.type
_entity_poly.pdbx_seq_one_letter_code
_entity_poly.pdbx_strand_id
1 'polypeptide(L)'
;MSSTFTTRIRLTKQGSGENASTWGDILNDSVIDLVDSAVGAVTSIDLGGVGTAYTVSSADGASDEARSAVLYFHGSCSTAVSITVPAVQKTYIFDNQTSGGFDLKLKPAGGSEGTIPNGQTTLIYTDGTAVTNLFENLTGLAVVSTSVVQADFVNVSVSLSATNLVAATGSFTTKVSAAALEVSGITSFTGDIQGTTGTFSGAVSVSTISGDGSALTGLSALPINYLSGMNLSNGSDGDHDINITAGGARNSTDASSLELSSTLVKKIDATWADGSAAGGLASGVTLSANTWYHVHTIAVTAGTEVGFDTSPVAANLISGNDASAYRRIGSVYTDDSSNIRAFHQKGDKFLYDQPILSYTSVNIGATSRTIIALQTPVSVSTEAIFTHFHFAYFTEALYAYRPLSMTDVSVVDNGTNIAPTSAAMGTLPAFGAGYVEFGDNARLRDFAWQVVCETNLNSQIGVRCHIDGSSAVGGPSNSFQTTGWYDSRGKDG
;
A
#
# COMPACT_ATOMS: atom_id res chain seq x y z
N MET A 1 30.98 -31.57 50.52
CA MET A 1 29.97 -30.51 50.77
C MET A 1 28.61 -31.16 50.75
N SER A 2 27.75 -30.89 51.71
CA SER A 2 26.41 -31.49 51.77
C SER A 2 25.55 -31.00 50.59
N SER A 3 24.71 -31.88 50.09
CA SER A 3 23.72 -31.55 49.08
C SER A 3 22.81 -30.41 49.52
N THR A 4 22.43 -29.59 48.58
CA THR A 4 21.50 -28.47 48.79
C THR A 4 20.33 -28.58 47.80
N PHE A 5 19.42 -27.63 47.85
CA PHE A 5 18.23 -27.68 46.97
C PHE A 5 18.04 -26.41 46.16
N THR A 6 17.36 -26.51 45.01
CA THR A 6 16.96 -25.31 44.25
C THR A 6 15.79 -24.62 44.98
N THR A 7 15.73 -23.30 44.89
CA THR A 7 14.83 -22.47 45.70
C THR A 7 13.35 -22.67 45.33
N ARG A 8 13.02 -22.85 44.06
CA ARG A 8 11.59 -22.85 43.57
C ARG A 8 10.96 -24.23 43.55
N ILE A 9 11.57 -25.16 42.83
CA ILE A 9 11.04 -26.53 42.67
C ILE A 9 11.85 -27.57 43.48
N ARG A 10 12.76 -27.14 44.31
CA ARG A 10 13.41 -27.89 45.35
C ARG A 10 14.12 -29.17 44.89
N LEU A 11 14.70 -29.10 43.68
CA LEU A 11 15.54 -30.19 43.16
C LEU A 11 16.82 -30.35 43.92
N THR A 12 17.29 -31.57 44.04
CA THR A 12 18.58 -31.82 44.68
C THR A 12 19.75 -31.27 43.88
N LYS A 13 20.60 -30.48 44.54
CA LYS A 13 21.92 -30.07 44.06
C LYS A 13 22.95 -30.86 44.83
N GLN A 14 23.50 -31.87 44.20
CA GLN A 14 24.42 -32.79 44.85
C GLN A 14 25.71 -32.07 45.28
N GLY A 15 26.13 -32.31 46.48
CA GLY A 15 27.43 -31.88 46.98
C GLY A 15 28.59 -32.64 46.32
N SER A 16 29.70 -31.95 46.09
CA SER A 16 30.88 -32.60 45.51
C SER A 16 31.42 -33.67 46.44
N GLY A 17 31.53 -34.90 45.89
CA GLY A 17 32.01 -36.08 46.60
C GLY A 17 30.93 -36.85 47.40
N GLU A 18 29.68 -36.39 47.37
CA GLU A 18 28.57 -37.15 47.94
C GLU A 18 28.02 -38.18 46.91
N ASN A 19 27.37 -39.21 47.43
CA ASN A 19 26.53 -40.14 46.65
C ASN A 19 27.28 -40.90 45.54
N ALA A 20 28.53 -41.21 45.71
CA ALA A 20 29.39 -41.81 44.69
C ALA A 20 28.84 -43.14 44.14
N SER A 21 28.00 -43.88 44.89
CA SER A 21 27.38 -45.12 44.45
C SER A 21 25.91 -44.96 44.02
N THR A 22 25.27 -43.84 44.33
CA THR A 22 23.81 -43.60 44.12
C THR A 22 23.55 -42.33 43.31
N TRP A 23 24.60 -41.81 42.68
CA TRP A 23 24.53 -40.58 41.90
C TRP A 23 23.42 -40.63 40.82
N GLY A 24 23.34 -41.75 40.08
CA GLY A 24 22.36 -41.95 39.02
C GLY A 24 20.94 -41.98 39.55
N ASP A 25 20.72 -42.66 40.66
CA ASP A 25 19.40 -42.73 41.32
C ASP A 25 18.94 -41.36 41.76
N ILE A 26 19.84 -40.59 42.42
CA ILE A 26 19.51 -39.21 42.84
C ILE A 26 19.25 -38.28 41.65
N LEU A 27 20.00 -38.44 40.56
CA LEU A 27 19.76 -37.66 39.34
C LEU A 27 18.36 -38.00 38.75
N ASN A 28 18.02 -39.28 38.69
CA ASN A 28 16.73 -39.70 38.15
C ASN A 28 15.58 -39.32 39.10
N ASP A 29 15.61 -39.73 40.35
CA ASP A 29 14.47 -39.63 41.26
C ASP A 29 14.31 -38.23 41.86
N SER A 30 15.44 -37.53 42.13
CA SER A 30 15.43 -36.23 42.84
C SER A 30 15.73 -35.00 41.94
N VAL A 31 15.89 -35.22 40.63
CA VAL A 31 16.02 -34.16 39.64
C VAL A 31 15.14 -34.38 38.45
N ILE A 32 15.33 -35.48 37.68
CA ILE A 32 14.62 -35.66 36.37
C ILE A 32 13.12 -35.89 36.61
N ASP A 33 12.74 -36.84 37.48
CA ASP A 33 11.34 -37.13 37.77
C ASP A 33 10.63 -35.95 38.43
N LEU A 34 11.35 -35.19 39.24
CA LEU A 34 10.82 -34.00 39.86
C LEU A 34 10.65 -32.82 38.86
N VAL A 35 11.48 -32.72 37.82
CA VAL A 35 11.28 -31.78 36.73
C VAL A 35 10.08 -32.18 35.89
N ASP A 36 9.96 -33.46 35.52
CA ASP A 36 8.80 -33.99 34.82
C ASP A 36 7.50 -33.69 35.57
N SER A 37 7.48 -33.96 36.87
CA SER A 37 6.34 -33.62 37.72
C SER A 37 6.04 -32.12 37.77
N ALA A 38 7.06 -31.27 37.80
CA ALA A 38 6.89 -29.82 37.86
C ALA A 38 6.34 -29.23 36.55
N VAL A 39 6.53 -29.91 35.42
CA VAL A 39 6.11 -29.43 34.09
C VAL A 39 4.76 -30.06 33.68
N GLY A 40 4.55 -31.36 33.94
CA GLY A 40 3.43 -32.12 33.37
C GLY A 40 2.49 -32.73 34.39
N ALA A 41 2.84 -32.83 35.69
CA ALA A 41 2.02 -33.54 36.63
C ALA A 41 0.77 -32.76 37.07
N VAL A 42 -0.31 -33.55 37.30
CA VAL A 42 -1.53 -33.12 37.95
C VAL A 42 -1.64 -33.82 39.29
N THR A 43 -1.68 -33.05 40.38
CA THR A 43 -1.93 -33.61 41.71
C THR A 43 -3.39 -33.41 42.10
N SER A 44 -4.03 -34.51 42.43
CA SER A 44 -5.42 -34.55 42.93
C SER A 44 -5.42 -34.45 44.45
N ILE A 45 -6.12 -33.44 44.99
CA ILE A 45 -6.21 -33.17 46.43
C ILE A 45 -7.66 -33.19 46.85
N ASP A 46 -7.98 -34.16 47.74
CA ASP A 46 -9.32 -34.27 48.32
C ASP A 46 -9.44 -33.36 49.54
N LEU A 47 -10.35 -32.39 49.45
CA LEU A 47 -10.68 -31.47 50.55
C LEU A 47 -11.90 -31.92 51.36
N GLY A 48 -12.44 -33.12 51.07
CA GLY A 48 -13.55 -33.70 51.82
C GLY A 48 -13.19 -33.91 53.31
N GLY A 49 -13.92 -33.24 54.20
CA GLY A 49 -13.64 -33.29 55.64
C GLY A 49 -12.49 -32.40 56.11
N VAL A 50 -11.82 -31.67 55.21
CA VAL A 50 -10.88 -30.61 55.57
C VAL A 50 -11.68 -29.45 56.16
N GLY A 51 -11.21 -28.91 57.27
CA GLY A 51 -11.87 -27.76 57.90
C GLY A 51 -11.73 -26.45 57.09
N THR A 52 -11.11 -25.46 57.69
CA THR A 52 -10.96 -24.12 57.07
C THR A 52 -9.60 -23.90 56.37
N ALA A 53 -8.66 -24.83 56.49
CA ALA A 53 -7.30 -24.65 55.95
C ALA A 53 -6.67 -25.99 55.52
N TYR A 54 -5.92 -25.91 54.42
CA TYR A 54 -5.09 -27.00 53.88
C TYR A 54 -3.72 -26.46 53.49
N THR A 55 -2.67 -27.17 53.85
CA THR A 55 -1.32 -26.80 53.44
C THR A 55 -0.83 -27.86 52.44
N VAL A 56 -0.54 -27.41 51.26
CA VAL A 56 0.02 -28.23 50.17
C VAL A 56 1.40 -28.72 50.60
N SER A 57 1.64 -30.00 50.54
CA SER A 57 2.92 -30.59 50.94
C SER A 57 4.06 -30.11 50.07
N SER A 58 5.23 -29.97 50.67
CA SER A 58 6.44 -29.48 50.01
C SER A 58 7.66 -30.18 50.63
N ALA A 59 8.48 -30.83 49.80
CA ALA A 59 9.61 -31.61 50.21
C ALA A 59 10.89 -31.29 49.44
N ASP A 60 12.02 -31.33 50.10
CA ASP A 60 13.32 -31.13 49.44
C ASP A 60 13.76 -32.43 48.75
N GLY A 61 14.05 -32.39 47.46
CA GLY A 61 14.57 -33.50 46.68
C GLY A 61 13.67 -34.73 46.61
N ALA A 62 12.40 -34.61 46.94
CA ALA A 62 11.40 -35.68 46.91
C ALA A 62 10.09 -35.20 46.28
N SER A 63 9.24 -36.11 45.84
CA SER A 63 7.92 -35.79 45.31
C SER A 63 7.04 -35.12 46.35
N ASP A 64 6.32 -34.10 45.95
CA ASP A 64 5.37 -33.35 46.78
C ASP A 64 4.24 -32.74 45.93
N GLU A 65 3.16 -32.33 46.58
CA GLU A 65 2.00 -31.74 45.91
C GLU A 65 2.33 -30.37 45.27
N ALA A 66 3.09 -29.55 45.98
CA ALA A 66 3.41 -28.18 45.57
C ALA A 66 4.28 -28.12 44.29
N ARG A 67 4.89 -29.22 43.88
CA ARG A 67 5.72 -29.33 42.70
C ARG A 67 4.92 -29.37 41.41
N SER A 68 3.77 -30.04 41.43
CA SER A 68 2.96 -30.25 40.24
C SER A 68 2.56 -28.97 39.54
N ALA A 69 2.43 -29.07 38.22
CA ALA A 69 1.98 -27.95 37.38
C ALA A 69 0.51 -27.60 37.61
N VAL A 70 -0.31 -28.65 37.83
CA VAL A 70 -1.73 -28.52 38.08
C VAL A 70 -2.07 -29.06 39.45
N LEU A 71 -2.81 -28.31 40.24
CA LEU A 71 -3.42 -28.75 41.49
C LEU A 71 -4.93 -28.82 41.33
N TYR A 72 -5.46 -30.05 41.31
CA TYR A 72 -6.87 -30.36 41.16
C TYR A 72 -7.48 -30.62 42.53
N PHE A 73 -8.38 -29.74 42.96
CA PHE A 73 -9.06 -29.83 44.24
C PHE A 73 -10.49 -30.39 44.05
N HIS A 74 -10.82 -31.43 44.80
CA HIS A 74 -12.13 -32.05 44.79
C HIS A 74 -12.60 -32.36 46.23
N GLY A 75 -13.75 -33.01 46.35
CA GLY A 75 -14.33 -33.33 47.64
C GLY A 75 -15.39 -32.34 48.08
N SER A 76 -16.12 -32.67 49.14
CA SER A 76 -17.24 -31.88 49.67
C SER A 76 -16.74 -30.89 50.73
N CYS A 77 -16.83 -29.62 50.44
CA CYS A 77 -16.51 -28.52 51.38
C CYS A 77 -17.79 -27.99 52.03
N SER A 78 -17.74 -27.75 53.32
CA SER A 78 -18.82 -27.10 54.07
C SER A 78 -18.58 -25.61 54.34
N THR A 79 -17.41 -25.11 53.95
CA THR A 79 -16.96 -23.71 54.07
C THR A 79 -15.83 -23.45 53.07
N ALA A 80 -15.51 -22.20 52.87
CA ALA A 80 -14.32 -21.82 52.12
C ALA A 80 -13.04 -22.33 52.80
N VAL A 81 -12.15 -22.97 52.03
CA VAL A 81 -10.90 -23.50 52.54
C VAL A 81 -9.73 -22.63 52.10
N SER A 82 -8.86 -22.25 53.05
CA SER A 82 -7.62 -21.50 52.75
C SER A 82 -6.51 -22.51 52.42
N ILE A 83 -6.02 -22.46 51.19
CA ILE A 83 -4.97 -23.31 50.68
C ILE A 83 -3.62 -22.57 50.84
N THR A 84 -2.69 -23.14 51.56
CA THR A 84 -1.36 -22.56 51.73
C THR A 84 -0.34 -23.28 50.83
N VAL A 85 0.33 -22.57 49.96
CA VAL A 85 1.44 -23.04 49.14
C VAL A 85 2.79 -22.54 49.65
N PRO A 86 3.94 -23.09 49.23
CA PRO A 86 5.25 -22.58 49.62
C PRO A 86 5.45 -21.11 49.22
N ALA A 87 6.18 -20.39 50.06
CA ALA A 87 6.52 -18.96 49.82
C ALA A 87 7.65 -18.83 48.78
N VAL A 88 7.42 -19.27 47.55
CA VAL A 88 8.35 -19.24 46.43
C VAL A 88 7.67 -18.73 45.16
N GLN A 89 8.48 -18.19 44.24
CA GLN A 89 7.99 -17.80 42.94
C GLN A 89 7.63 -19.04 42.11
N LYS A 90 6.37 -19.16 41.76
CA LYS A 90 5.88 -20.27 40.92
C LYS A 90 4.56 -19.92 40.24
N THR A 91 4.39 -20.48 39.05
CA THR A 91 3.11 -20.47 38.32
C THR A 91 2.42 -21.83 38.53
N TYR A 92 1.12 -21.81 38.81
CA TYR A 92 0.29 -22.97 38.96
C TYR A 92 -0.99 -22.86 38.15
N ILE A 93 -1.50 -23.97 37.73
CA ILE A 93 -2.90 -24.12 37.31
C ILE A 93 -3.66 -24.72 38.51
N PHE A 94 -4.61 -23.95 39.04
CA PHE A 94 -5.50 -24.42 40.10
C PHE A 94 -6.88 -24.74 39.54
N ASP A 95 -7.36 -25.93 39.78
CA ASP A 95 -8.67 -26.39 39.35
C ASP A 95 -9.55 -26.69 40.58
N ASN A 96 -10.54 -25.83 40.84
CA ASN A 96 -11.43 -25.95 41.96
C ASN A 96 -12.74 -26.68 41.56
N GLN A 97 -12.73 -27.97 41.63
CA GLN A 97 -13.90 -28.84 41.39
C GLN A 97 -14.52 -29.38 42.71
N THR A 98 -14.36 -28.62 43.77
CA THR A 98 -15.00 -29.02 45.06
C THR A 98 -16.53 -28.84 44.95
N SER A 99 -17.27 -29.73 45.67
CA SER A 99 -18.69 -29.58 45.84
C SER A 99 -19.01 -28.77 47.09
N GLY A 100 -20.19 -28.10 47.12
CA GLY A 100 -20.61 -27.23 48.22
C GLY A 100 -20.70 -25.75 47.82
N GLY A 101 -20.18 -25.38 46.66
CA GLY A 101 -20.33 -24.02 46.12
C GLY A 101 -19.40 -22.97 46.75
N PHE A 102 -18.32 -23.40 47.40
CA PHE A 102 -17.40 -22.49 48.06
C PHE A 102 -16.14 -22.20 47.21
N ASP A 103 -15.76 -20.94 47.18
CA ASP A 103 -14.47 -20.54 46.62
C ASP A 103 -13.32 -21.03 47.51
N LEU A 104 -12.19 -21.40 46.94
CA LEU A 104 -10.97 -21.63 47.67
C LEU A 104 -10.20 -20.31 47.79
N LYS A 105 -9.54 -20.13 48.93
CA LYS A 105 -8.62 -19.02 49.18
C LYS A 105 -7.19 -19.52 49.09
N LEU A 106 -6.39 -18.97 48.20
CA LEU A 106 -5.02 -19.37 47.99
C LEU A 106 -4.05 -18.30 48.53
N LYS A 107 -3.02 -18.75 49.26
CA LYS A 107 -1.95 -17.84 49.72
C LYS A 107 -0.60 -18.54 49.76
N PRO A 108 0.49 -17.84 49.54
CA PRO A 108 1.82 -18.28 49.95
C PRO A 108 1.91 -18.33 51.49
N ALA A 109 2.76 -19.18 52.03
CA ALA A 109 3.00 -19.19 53.49
C ALA A 109 3.41 -17.80 53.99
N GLY A 110 2.59 -17.24 54.87
CA GLY A 110 2.81 -15.85 55.37
C GLY A 110 2.36 -14.74 54.43
N GLY A 111 1.82 -15.02 53.27
CA GLY A 111 1.44 -14.04 52.25
C GLY A 111 -0.05 -13.71 52.20
N SER A 112 -0.42 -12.86 51.23
CA SER A 112 -1.78 -12.41 50.97
C SER A 112 -2.59 -13.42 50.20
N GLU A 113 -3.90 -13.46 50.45
CA GLU A 113 -4.84 -14.37 49.80
C GLU A 113 -5.33 -13.90 48.44
N GLY A 114 -5.44 -14.83 47.48
CA GLY A 114 -6.20 -14.72 46.25
C GLY A 114 -7.41 -15.67 46.27
N THR A 115 -8.40 -15.46 45.41
CA THR A 115 -9.60 -16.28 45.32
C THR A 115 -9.58 -17.16 44.09
N ILE A 116 -9.94 -18.43 44.24
CA ILE A 116 -10.17 -19.39 43.17
C ILE A 116 -11.66 -19.75 43.18
N PRO A 117 -12.47 -19.25 42.26
CA PRO A 117 -13.91 -19.49 42.26
C PRO A 117 -14.25 -20.97 42.14
N ASN A 118 -15.37 -21.37 42.75
CA ASN A 118 -15.87 -22.74 42.66
C ASN A 118 -16.20 -23.11 41.20
N GLY A 119 -15.83 -24.30 40.78
CA GLY A 119 -16.06 -24.80 39.42
C GLY A 119 -15.15 -24.17 38.35
N GLN A 120 -14.11 -23.47 38.74
CA GLN A 120 -13.22 -22.77 37.81
C GLN A 120 -11.78 -23.34 37.84
N THR A 121 -11.17 -23.35 36.67
CA THR A 121 -9.74 -23.54 36.49
C THR A 121 -9.06 -22.21 36.32
N THR A 122 -8.04 -21.90 37.11
CA THR A 122 -7.39 -20.59 37.15
C THR A 122 -5.88 -20.70 37.01
N LEU A 123 -5.28 -19.91 36.16
CA LEU A 123 -3.82 -19.77 36.05
C LEU A 123 -3.34 -18.71 37.03
N ILE A 124 -2.49 -19.09 37.96
CA ILE A 124 -2.04 -18.25 39.07
C ILE A 124 -0.52 -18.13 39.08
N TYR A 125 -0.04 -16.95 39.35
CA TYR A 125 1.35 -16.71 39.70
C TYR A 125 1.46 -16.26 41.14
N THR A 126 2.40 -16.82 41.89
CA THR A 126 2.81 -16.32 43.20
C THR A 126 4.26 -15.83 43.14
N ASP A 127 4.53 -14.67 43.73
CA ASP A 127 5.89 -14.13 43.92
C ASP A 127 6.55 -14.60 45.21
N GLY A 128 5.82 -15.39 46.01
CA GLY A 128 6.21 -15.85 47.34
C GLY A 128 5.63 -15.01 48.48
N THR A 129 4.98 -13.88 48.19
CA THR A 129 4.33 -13.01 49.19
C THR A 129 2.86 -12.71 48.83
N ALA A 130 2.53 -12.69 47.56
CA ALA A 130 1.21 -12.44 47.05
C ALA A 130 0.81 -13.44 45.94
N VAL A 131 -0.46 -13.50 45.66
CA VAL A 131 -1.06 -14.30 44.58
C VAL A 131 -1.65 -13.35 43.55
N THR A 132 -1.32 -13.59 42.29
CA THR A 132 -1.89 -12.88 41.13
C THR A 132 -2.61 -13.88 40.25
N ASN A 133 -3.92 -13.70 40.06
CA ASN A 133 -4.67 -14.39 39.03
C ASN A 133 -4.37 -13.78 37.68
N LEU A 134 -3.78 -14.56 36.78
CA LEU A 134 -3.35 -14.08 35.47
C LEU A 134 -4.54 -13.77 34.54
N PHE A 135 -5.72 -14.29 34.84
CA PHE A 135 -6.94 -14.02 34.07
C PHE A 135 -7.77 -12.84 34.59
N GLU A 136 -7.58 -12.43 35.87
CA GLU A 136 -8.29 -11.25 36.40
C GLU A 136 -7.82 -9.91 35.81
N ASN A 137 -6.59 -9.87 35.31
CA ASN A 137 -5.97 -8.67 34.77
C ASN A 137 -5.55 -8.81 33.30
N LEU A 138 -6.31 -9.52 32.49
CA LEU A 138 -6.08 -9.59 31.04
C LEU A 138 -6.43 -8.25 30.39
N THR A 139 -5.56 -7.26 30.60
CA THR A 139 -5.61 -6.00 29.86
C THR A 139 -5.00 -6.25 28.47
N GLY A 140 -5.80 -6.10 27.43
CA GLY A 140 -5.34 -6.22 26.06
C GLY A 140 -5.65 -7.53 25.34
N LEU A 141 -6.57 -8.35 25.85
CA LEU A 141 -7.06 -9.51 25.10
C LEU A 141 -7.89 -9.01 23.90
N ALA A 142 -7.29 -9.02 22.71
CA ALA A 142 -7.91 -8.50 21.49
C ALA A 142 -9.04 -9.39 20.94
N VAL A 143 -9.09 -10.65 21.35
CA VAL A 143 -10.13 -11.60 20.93
C VAL A 143 -10.42 -12.62 22.04
N VAL A 144 -11.61 -12.58 22.59
CA VAL A 144 -12.17 -13.72 23.32
C VAL A 144 -13.04 -14.49 22.34
N SER A 145 -12.49 -15.53 21.71
CA SER A 145 -13.25 -16.44 20.87
C SER A 145 -13.84 -17.56 21.76
N THR A 146 -14.90 -17.24 22.41
CA THR A 146 -15.74 -18.27 23.07
C THR A 146 -17.17 -18.13 22.58
N SER A 147 -17.87 -19.24 22.44
CA SER A 147 -19.32 -19.21 22.13
C SER A 147 -20.13 -18.49 23.20
N VAL A 148 -19.56 -18.29 24.37
CA VAL A 148 -20.15 -17.55 25.48
C VAL A 148 -19.02 -16.94 26.32
N VAL A 149 -18.95 -15.63 26.46
CA VAL A 149 -18.23 -14.98 27.55
C VAL A 149 -19.21 -14.96 28.73
N GLN A 150 -19.16 -15.98 29.58
CA GLN A 150 -19.87 -15.99 30.85
C GLN A 150 -19.00 -15.24 31.85
N ALA A 151 -19.10 -13.94 31.86
CA ALA A 151 -18.57 -13.13 32.93
C ALA A 151 -19.73 -12.38 33.53
N ASP A 152 -19.82 -12.41 34.85
CA ASP A 152 -20.79 -11.60 35.58
C ASP A 152 -20.62 -10.10 35.30
N PHE A 153 -19.46 -9.71 34.76
CA PHE A 153 -19.13 -8.38 34.29
C PHE A 153 -18.14 -8.44 33.14
N VAL A 154 -18.56 -8.07 31.93
CA VAL A 154 -17.66 -7.50 30.94
C VAL A 154 -17.59 -6.00 31.24
N ASN A 155 -16.66 -5.59 32.08
CA ASN A 155 -16.38 -4.19 32.27
C ASN A 155 -15.64 -3.68 31.03
N VAL A 156 -16.38 -3.32 30.01
CA VAL A 156 -15.87 -2.55 28.90
C VAL A 156 -15.86 -1.13 29.38
N SER A 157 -14.73 -0.61 29.80
CA SER A 157 -14.51 0.78 30.24
C SER A 157 -14.73 1.82 29.13
N VAL A 158 -15.33 1.42 28.05
CA VAL A 158 -15.88 2.23 26.98
C VAL A 158 -17.32 1.81 26.87
N SER A 159 -18.18 2.48 27.63
CA SER A 159 -19.62 2.50 27.47
C SER A 159 -20.22 1.47 26.52
N LEU A 160 -20.25 0.21 26.90
CA LEU A 160 -21.42 -0.55 26.60
C LEU A 160 -22.53 0.10 27.45
N SER A 161 -22.88 1.33 27.07
CA SER A 161 -24.06 1.92 27.61
C SER A 161 -25.17 1.09 27.12
N ALA A 162 -25.54 0.26 27.80
CA ALA A 162 -26.83 -0.14 27.68
C ALA A 162 -27.07 -1.48 27.99
N THR A 163 -27.85 -1.44 28.70
CA THR A 163 -28.95 -2.37 28.78
C THR A 163 -29.10 -3.31 27.58
N ASN A 164 -28.43 -3.14 26.44
CA ASN A 164 -28.72 -3.91 25.24
C ASN A 164 -27.56 -4.34 24.40
N LEU A 165 -26.37 -3.80 24.61
CA LEU A 165 -25.14 -4.33 24.02
C LEU A 165 -24.65 -5.55 24.76
N VAL A 166 -25.09 -5.69 25.92
CA VAL A 166 -25.14 -6.88 26.74
C VAL A 166 -26.03 -7.97 26.14
N ALA A 167 -26.69 -7.70 25.02
CA ALA A 167 -27.25 -8.83 24.29
C ALA A 167 -26.10 -9.74 24.00
N ALA A 168 -25.84 -10.31 24.94
CA ALA A 168 -25.21 -11.51 25.39
C ALA A 168 -24.62 -12.42 24.32
N THR A 169 -24.41 -11.96 23.15
CA THR A 169 -23.70 -12.70 22.10
C THR A 169 -23.02 -11.67 21.24
N GLY A 170 -21.78 -11.85 20.95
CA GLY A 170 -21.02 -11.04 20.01
C GLY A 170 -21.56 -11.01 18.57
N SER A 171 -22.74 -11.55 18.34
CA SER A 171 -23.61 -11.29 17.20
C SER A 171 -24.89 -10.69 17.73
N PHE A 172 -25.13 -9.42 17.42
CA PHE A 172 -26.43 -8.85 17.60
C PHE A 172 -27.38 -9.46 16.57
N THR A 173 -28.09 -10.50 16.97
CA THR A 173 -29.19 -11.05 16.19
C THR A 173 -30.46 -10.22 16.32
N THR A 174 -30.42 -9.16 17.11
CA THR A 174 -31.50 -8.18 17.31
C THR A 174 -30.99 -6.77 17.07
N LYS A 175 -31.82 -5.93 16.47
CA LYS A 175 -31.53 -4.51 16.26
C LYS A 175 -31.06 -3.85 17.55
N VAL A 176 -29.91 -3.17 17.51
CA VAL A 176 -29.60 -2.18 18.51
C VAL A 176 -30.49 -0.96 18.22
N SER A 177 -31.60 -0.85 18.96
CA SER A 177 -32.49 0.31 18.92
C SER A 177 -32.00 1.29 19.98
N ALA A 178 -31.08 2.17 19.60
CA ALA A 178 -30.67 3.29 20.42
C ALA A 178 -30.97 4.59 19.68
N ALA A 179 -31.28 5.64 20.43
CA ALA A 179 -31.45 6.97 19.86
C ALA A 179 -30.15 7.48 19.18
N ALA A 180 -29.01 7.01 19.66
CA ALA A 180 -27.70 7.17 19.02
C ALA A 180 -26.81 5.97 19.36
N LEU A 181 -26.02 5.52 18.40
CA LEU A 181 -24.92 4.56 18.61
C LEU A 181 -23.61 5.32 18.39
N GLU A 182 -22.90 5.59 19.48
CA GLU A 182 -21.56 6.17 19.43
C GLU A 182 -20.55 5.04 19.60
N VAL A 183 -19.70 4.81 18.61
CA VAL A 183 -18.64 3.81 18.63
C VAL A 183 -17.31 4.54 18.56
N SER A 184 -16.58 4.54 19.68
CA SER A 184 -15.24 5.10 19.76
C SER A 184 -14.21 3.95 19.88
N GLY A 185 -13.21 3.92 19.02
CA GLY A 185 -12.18 2.89 19.01
C GLY A 185 -12.32 1.88 17.85
N ILE A 186 -11.56 0.78 17.90
CA ILE A 186 -11.61 -0.27 16.88
C ILE A 186 -12.78 -1.21 17.16
N THR A 187 -13.80 -1.17 16.32
CA THR A 187 -14.97 -2.03 16.42
C THR A 187 -15.20 -2.71 15.06
N SER A 188 -15.42 -4.02 15.08
CA SER A 188 -15.79 -4.79 13.90
C SER A 188 -17.27 -5.11 13.93
N PHE A 189 -18.01 -4.72 12.89
CA PHE A 189 -19.39 -5.11 12.66
C PHE A 189 -19.41 -6.17 11.56
N THR A 190 -19.98 -7.34 11.84
CA THR A 190 -20.11 -8.45 10.88
C THR A 190 -21.49 -8.52 10.22
N GLY A 191 -22.35 -7.56 10.45
CA GLY A 191 -23.69 -7.44 9.88
C GLY A 191 -24.00 -6.05 9.39
N ASP A 192 -25.21 -5.86 8.85
CA ASP A 192 -25.67 -4.57 8.34
C ASP A 192 -25.88 -3.57 9.49
N ILE A 193 -25.32 -2.36 9.33
CA ILE A 193 -25.65 -1.22 10.16
C ILE A 193 -26.80 -0.47 9.48
N GLN A 194 -27.99 -0.58 10.04
CA GLN A 194 -29.18 0.11 9.54
C GLN A 194 -29.57 1.25 10.48
N GLY A 195 -29.67 2.45 9.96
CA GLY A 195 -30.07 3.63 10.72
C GLY A 195 -30.38 4.81 9.81
N THR A 196 -31.11 5.78 10.30
CA THR A 196 -31.38 7.04 9.59
C THR A 196 -30.17 7.98 9.60
N THR A 197 -29.33 7.89 10.64
CA THR A 197 -28.07 8.63 10.74
C THR A 197 -27.08 7.83 11.60
N GLY A 198 -25.82 7.77 11.17
CA GLY A 198 -24.70 7.24 11.95
C GLY A 198 -23.53 8.23 11.92
N THR A 199 -22.94 8.54 13.09
CA THR A 199 -21.75 9.38 13.17
C THR A 199 -20.57 8.53 13.62
N PHE A 200 -19.52 8.50 12.82
CA PHE A 200 -18.25 7.86 13.13
C PHE A 200 -17.18 8.94 13.31
N SER A 201 -16.57 9.02 14.49
CA SER A 201 -15.50 10.01 14.76
C SER A 201 -14.13 9.57 14.25
N GLY A 202 -14.00 8.33 13.79
CA GLY A 202 -12.79 7.75 13.24
C GLY A 202 -12.96 7.25 11.81
N ALA A 203 -11.91 6.65 11.25
CA ALA A 203 -11.95 6.06 9.91
C ALA A 203 -12.89 4.85 9.86
N VAL A 204 -13.78 4.81 8.88
CA VAL A 204 -14.62 3.65 8.55
C VAL A 204 -13.99 2.91 7.38
N SER A 205 -13.55 1.66 7.63
CA SER A 205 -13.04 0.79 6.58
C SER A 205 -14.12 -0.23 6.21
N VAL A 206 -14.60 -0.17 5.00
CA VAL A 206 -15.61 -1.08 4.45
C VAL A 206 -15.18 -1.61 3.10
N SER A 207 -15.55 -2.84 2.79
CA SER A 207 -15.28 -3.44 1.47
C SER A 207 -16.16 -2.85 0.37
N THR A 208 -17.35 -2.38 0.71
CA THR A 208 -18.29 -1.80 -0.24
C THR A 208 -19.19 -0.80 0.47
N ILE A 209 -19.37 0.38 -0.12
CA ILE A 209 -20.42 1.33 0.23
C ILE A 209 -21.42 1.31 -0.93
N SER A 210 -22.66 0.90 -0.65
CA SER A 210 -23.74 0.81 -1.65
C SER A 210 -24.81 1.84 -1.33
N GLY A 211 -25.16 2.65 -2.32
CA GLY A 211 -26.12 3.75 -2.19
C GLY A 211 -25.89 4.80 -3.28
N ASP A 212 -26.73 5.82 -3.40
CA ASP A 212 -26.55 6.88 -4.39
C ASP A 212 -25.40 7.83 -4.09
N GLY A 213 -24.83 7.74 -2.89
CA GLY A 213 -23.66 8.53 -2.49
C GLY A 213 -23.90 10.06 -2.44
N SER A 214 -25.08 10.55 -2.79
CA SER A 214 -25.35 11.99 -2.93
C SER A 214 -25.18 12.80 -1.64
N ALA A 215 -25.28 12.13 -0.49
CA ALA A 215 -25.07 12.74 0.83
C ALA A 215 -23.66 12.50 1.39
N LEU A 216 -22.78 11.82 0.68
CA LEU A 216 -21.42 11.58 1.12
C LEU A 216 -20.58 12.83 0.87
N THR A 217 -20.46 13.70 1.89
CA THR A 217 -19.56 14.85 1.85
C THR A 217 -18.23 14.48 2.49
N GLY A 218 -17.13 14.96 1.91
CA GLY A 218 -15.77 14.67 2.41
C GLY A 218 -15.31 13.25 2.14
N LEU A 219 -15.94 12.53 1.21
CA LEU A 219 -15.26 11.42 0.58
C LEU A 219 -13.98 11.97 0.02
N SER A 220 -12.91 11.63 0.69
CA SER A 220 -11.61 11.74 0.09
C SER A 220 -11.60 10.73 -1.03
N ALA A 221 -12.30 11.06 -1.93
CA ALA A 221 -12.28 11.10 -3.32
C ALA A 221 -11.32 10.06 -3.89
N LEU A 222 -11.29 10.01 -5.11
CA LEU A 222 -10.46 9.30 -6.06
C LEU A 222 -9.01 9.11 -5.54
N PRO A 223 -8.37 7.98 -5.81
CA PRO A 223 -6.96 7.75 -5.47
C PRO A 223 -6.06 8.91 -5.89
N ILE A 224 -4.91 9.03 -5.25
CA ILE A 224 -3.85 9.96 -5.64
C ILE A 224 -3.59 9.80 -7.15
N ASN A 225 -3.41 10.92 -7.84
CA ASN A 225 -3.16 10.99 -9.30
C ASN A 225 -4.27 10.39 -10.19
N TYR A 226 -5.44 10.13 -9.65
CA TYR A 226 -6.55 9.55 -10.41
C TYR A 226 -6.93 10.42 -11.62
N LEU A 227 -7.11 9.76 -12.76
CA LEU A 227 -7.69 10.32 -13.96
C LEU A 227 -8.39 9.22 -14.76
N SER A 228 -9.68 9.36 -15.00
CA SER A 228 -10.48 8.45 -15.79
C SER A 228 -11.42 9.24 -16.70
N GLY A 229 -11.60 8.81 -17.91
CA GLY A 229 -12.32 9.60 -18.90
C GLY A 229 -11.53 10.85 -19.31
N MET A 230 -12.21 11.97 -19.54
CA MET A 230 -11.62 13.24 -19.97
C MET A 230 -10.70 13.06 -21.19
N ASN A 231 -11.13 12.23 -22.14
CA ASN A 231 -10.42 12.00 -23.39
C ASN A 231 -10.72 13.11 -24.37
N LEU A 232 -9.69 13.51 -25.11
CA LEU A 232 -9.74 14.58 -26.08
C LEU A 232 -10.01 14.03 -27.48
N SER A 233 -10.76 14.76 -28.31
CA SER A 233 -10.88 14.55 -29.74
C SER A 233 -11.20 15.87 -30.44
N ASN A 234 -10.86 15.99 -31.71
CA ASN A 234 -11.29 17.12 -32.50
C ASN A 234 -12.82 17.20 -32.52
N GLY A 235 -13.38 18.40 -32.43
CA GLY A 235 -14.80 18.67 -32.41
C GLY A 235 -15.44 18.78 -33.80
N SER A 236 -16.60 19.41 -33.86
CA SER A 236 -17.33 19.62 -35.15
C SER A 236 -16.59 20.61 -36.06
N ASP A 237 -16.00 21.65 -35.50
CA ASP A 237 -14.96 22.43 -36.14
C ASP A 237 -13.61 21.81 -35.74
N GLY A 238 -13.12 20.89 -36.56
CA GLY A 238 -11.91 20.12 -36.27
C GLY A 238 -10.65 21.00 -36.11
N ASP A 239 -10.68 22.21 -36.66
CA ASP A 239 -9.57 23.15 -36.64
C ASP A 239 -9.48 23.93 -35.32
N HIS A 240 -10.63 24.12 -34.61
CA HIS A 240 -10.65 25.00 -33.44
C HIS A 240 -11.37 24.37 -32.23
N ASP A 241 -12.20 23.35 -32.43
CA ASP A 241 -12.98 22.73 -31.35
C ASP A 241 -12.34 21.44 -30.82
N ILE A 242 -12.31 21.30 -29.50
CA ILE A 242 -11.97 20.05 -28.82
C ILE A 242 -13.16 19.56 -28.00
N ASN A 243 -13.51 18.29 -28.19
CA ASN A 243 -14.43 17.56 -27.34
C ASN A 243 -13.65 16.92 -26.18
N ILE A 244 -14.16 17.03 -24.98
CA ILE A 244 -13.65 16.41 -23.79
C ILE A 244 -14.72 15.49 -23.21
N THR A 245 -14.50 14.19 -23.17
CA THR A 245 -15.50 13.24 -22.65
C THR A 245 -15.75 13.43 -21.16
N ALA A 246 -16.92 13.01 -20.68
CA ALA A 246 -17.18 12.88 -19.24
C ALA A 246 -16.07 12.10 -18.54
N GLY A 247 -15.82 12.41 -17.28
CA GLY A 247 -14.79 11.76 -16.49
C GLY A 247 -14.51 12.45 -15.17
N GLY A 248 -13.58 11.89 -14.43
CA GLY A 248 -13.13 12.43 -13.13
C GLY A 248 -11.62 12.41 -12.97
N ALA A 249 -11.10 13.40 -12.30
CA ALA A 249 -9.68 13.51 -11.98
C ALA A 249 -9.46 14.06 -10.58
N ARG A 250 -8.30 13.75 -10.00
CA ARG A 250 -7.74 14.54 -8.88
C ARG A 250 -7.07 15.79 -9.45
N ASN A 251 -7.16 16.90 -8.73
CA ASN A 251 -6.41 18.08 -9.12
C ASN A 251 -4.89 17.84 -8.97
N SER A 252 -4.07 18.77 -9.45
CA SER A 252 -2.60 18.66 -9.44
C SER A 252 -1.95 18.50 -8.06
N THR A 253 -2.68 18.77 -6.99
CA THR A 253 -2.21 18.63 -5.59
C THR A 253 -2.89 17.48 -4.86
N ASP A 254 -3.73 16.71 -5.54
CA ASP A 254 -4.57 15.65 -4.96
C ASP A 254 -5.51 16.09 -3.82
N ALA A 255 -5.74 17.38 -3.69
CA ALA A 255 -6.57 17.94 -2.62
C ALA A 255 -8.07 17.89 -2.92
N SER A 256 -8.47 17.94 -4.21
CA SER A 256 -9.88 17.94 -4.62
C SER A 256 -10.12 17.13 -5.88
N SER A 257 -11.36 16.72 -6.09
CA SER A 257 -11.80 16.04 -7.31
C SER A 257 -12.39 17.05 -8.30
N LEU A 258 -12.11 16.81 -9.56
CA LEU A 258 -12.64 17.55 -10.71
C LEU A 258 -13.46 16.56 -11.55
N GLU A 259 -14.75 16.81 -11.71
CA GLU A 259 -15.65 15.89 -12.37
C GLU A 259 -16.43 16.58 -13.50
N LEU A 260 -16.35 16.02 -14.70
CA LEU A 260 -17.20 16.37 -15.84
C LEU A 260 -18.29 15.32 -15.97
N SER A 261 -19.53 15.70 -15.71
CA SER A 261 -20.67 14.79 -15.78
C SER A 261 -21.11 14.44 -17.21
N SER A 262 -20.72 15.27 -18.19
CA SER A 262 -21.05 15.10 -19.62
C SER A 262 -19.90 15.56 -20.49
N THR A 263 -19.97 15.23 -21.78
CA THR A 263 -19.00 15.74 -22.76
C THR A 263 -19.07 17.25 -22.84
N LEU A 264 -17.93 17.91 -22.77
CA LEU A 264 -17.76 19.35 -22.92
C LEU A 264 -17.05 19.65 -24.24
N VAL A 265 -17.44 20.71 -24.90
CA VAL A 265 -16.76 21.24 -26.11
C VAL A 265 -16.13 22.57 -25.76
N LYS A 266 -14.86 22.78 -26.14
CA LYS A 266 -14.17 24.08 -25.95
C LYS A 266 -13.51 24.53 -27.24
N LYS A 267 -13.54 25.83 -27.48
CA LYS A 267 -12.97 26.50 -28.65
C LYS A 267 -11.63 27.14 -28.32
N ILE A 268 -10.59 26.80 -29.06
CA ILE A 268 -9.26 27.34 -28.82
C ILE A 268 -9.09 28.77 -29.40
N ASP A 269 -9.90 29.12 -30.36
CA ASP A 269 -9.87 30.43 -31.07
C ASP A 269 -10.65 31.54 -30.34
N ALA A 270 -11.26 31.22 -29.19
CA ALA A 270 -12.01 32.16 -28.38
C ALA A 270 -11.51 32.20 -26.94
N THR A 271 -11.49 33.38 -26.32
CA THR A 271 -11.15 33.58 -24.92
C THR A 271 -12.07 32.74 -24.03
N TRP A 272 -11.50 32.18 -22.98
CA TRP A 272 -12.17 31.28 -22.06
C TRP A 272 -13.47 31.89 -21.48
N ALA A 273 -14.49 31.09 -21.46
CA ALA A 273 -15.77 31.35 -20.84
C ALA A 273 -16.41 30.04 -20.35
N ASP A 274 -17.31 30.10 -19.37
CA ASP A 274 -18.03 28.96 -18.85
C ASP A 274 -18.92 28.29 -19.91
N GLY A 275 -19.09 26.99 -19.80
CA GLY A 275 -20.05 26.18 -20.52
C GLY A 275 -19.49 25.51 -21.79
N SER A 276 -20.31 24.62 -22.33
CA SER A 276 -20.01 23.88 -23.57
C SER A 276 -20.18 24.77 -24.80
N ALA A 277 -19.34 24.52 -25.82
CA ALA A 277 -19.23 25.31 -27.05
C ALA A 277 -18.78 26.78 -26.82
N ALA A 278 -18.32 27.10 -25.63
CA ALA A 278 -17.72 28.39 -25.28
C ALA A 278 -16.22 28.42 -25.58
N GLY A 279 -15.62 29.60 -25.51
CA GLY A 279 -14.18 29.78 -25.64
C GLY A 279 -13.42 29.02 -24.55
N GLY A 280 -12.24 28.52 -24.88
CA GLY A 280 -11.42 27.76 -23.95
C GLY A 280 -10.01 28.34 -23.75
N LEU A 281 -9.58 29.32 -24.54
CA LEU A 281 -8.24 29.88 -24.47
C LEU A 281 -8.08 30.80 -23.25
N ALA A 282 -7.10 30.54 -22.42
CA ALA A 282 -6.84 31.33 -21.21
C ALA A 282 -6.74 32.81 -21.50
N SER A 283 -7.29 33.64 -20.61
CA SER A 283 -7.22 35.09 -20.74
C SER A 283 -5.75 35.59 -20.82
N GLY A 284 -5.47 36.44 -21.78
CA GLY A 284 -4.12 36.96 -22.05
C GLY A 284 -3.23 36.02 -22.88
N VAL A 285 -3.69 34.83 -23.23
CA VAL A 285 -3.04 33.93 -24.18
C VAL A 285 -3.59 34.21 -25.56
N THR A 286 -2.70 34.23 -26.56
CA THR A 286 -3.08 34.41 -27.98
C THR A 286 -2.90 33.09 -28.72
N LEU A 287 -3.88 32.74 -29.55
CA LEU A 287 -3.76 31.61 -30.46
C LEU A 287 -2.68 31.89 -31.49
N SER A 288 -1.72 31.00 -31.64
CA SER A 288 -0.55 31.14 -32.50
C SER A 288 -0.30 29.88 -33.30
N ALA A 289 0.30 30.01 -34.45
CA ALA A 289 0.74 28.90 -35.27
C ALA A 289 1.90 28.13 -34.62
N ASN A 290 2.02 26.84 -34.93
CA ASN A 290 3.11 25.98 -34.51
C ASN A 290 3.34 26.01 -33.00
N THR A 291 2.27 26.02 -32.23
CA THR A 291 2.30 26.21 -30.77
C THR A 291 1.59 25.08 -30.04
N TRP A 292 2.17 24.66 -28.93
CA TRP A 292 1.56 23.70 -28.02
C TRP A 292 0.65 24.40 -27.02
N TYR A 293 -0.56 23.86 -26.86
CA TYR A 293 -1.51 24.23 -25.82
C TYR A 293 -1.82 23.04 -24.96
N HIS A 294 -1.63 23.18 -23.64
CA HIS A 294 -2.02 22.17 -22.66
C HIS A 294 -3.49 22.33 -22.34
N VAL A 295 -4.19 21.21 -22.33
CA VAL A 295 -5.62 21.15 -21.99
C VAL A 295 -5.76 20.80 -20.53
N HIS A 296 -6.46 21.64 -19.81
CA HIS A 296 -6.67 21.49 -18.36
C HIS A 296 -8.15 21.39 -18.04
N THR A 297 -8.52 20.41 -17.22
CA THR A 297 -9.74 20.52 -16.44
C THR A 297 -9.46 21.42 -15.23
N ILE A 298 -10.38 22.31 -14.92
CA ILE A 298 -10.21 23.36 -13.91
C ILE A 298 -11.43 23.43 -13.00
N ALA A 299 -11.21 23.81 -11.73
CA ALA A 299 -12.30 24.16 -10.81
C ALA A 299 -12.52 25.67 -10.87
N VAL A 300 -13.72 26.07 -11.20
CA VAL A 300 -14.17 27.46 -11.18
C VAL A 300 -15.42 27.60 -10.31
N THR A 301 -15.88 28.83 -10.04
CA THR A 301 -17.08 29.04 -9.23
C THR A 301 -18.32 28.32 -9.79
N ALA A 302 -18.44 28.19 -11.12
CA ALA A 302 -19.53 27.49 -11.78
C ALA A 302 -19.44 25.95 -11.70
N GLY A 303 -18.30 25.38 -11.28
CA GLY A 303 -18.07 23.95 -11.21
C GLY A 303 -16.77 23.52 -11.87
N THR A 304 -16.78 22.33 -12.50
CA THR A 304 -15.64 21.83 -13.28
C THR A 304 -15.77 22.21 -14.73
N GLU A 305 -14.77 22.87 -15.25
CA GLU A 305 -14.67 23.37 -16.62
C GLU A 305 -13.37 22.92 -17.30
N VAL A 306 -13.16 23.31 -18.55
CA VAL A 306 -11.92 23.02 -19.30
C VAL A 306 -11.38 24.29 -19.94
N GLY A 307 -10.05 24.37 -20.03
CA GLY A 307 -9.38 25.47 -20.73
C GLY A 307 -8.07 25.05 -21.38
N PHE A 308 -7.61 25.88 -22.33
CA PHE A 308 -6.32 25.77 -23.01
C PHE A 308 -5.35 26.82 -22.47
N ASP A 309 -4.14 26.37 -22.20
CA ASP A 309 -3.06 27.24 -21.69
C ASP A 309 -1.73 26.85 -22.33
N THR A 310 -0.85 27.79 -22.56
CA THR A 310 0.53 27.51 -22.96
C THR A 310 1.39 26.99 -21.78
N SER A 311 0.91 27.19 -20.55
CA SER A 311 1.54 26.69 -19.33
C SER A 311 1.08 25.27 -19.00
N PRO A 312 1.98 24.31 -18.73
CA PRO A 312 1.61 22.97 -18.30
C PRO A 312 0.99 22.92 -16.89
N VAL A 313 1.09 24.03 -16.16
CA VAL A 313 0.55 24.19 -14.79
C VAL A 313 -0.64 25.17 -14.73
N ALA A 314 -1.32 25.37 -15.86
CA ALA A 314 -2.51 26.22 -15.96
C ALA A 314 -2.33 27.67 -15.41
N ALA A 315 -1.13 28.21 -15.50
CA ALA A 315 -0.79 29.49 -14.86
C ALA A 315 -1.69 30.65 -15.29
N ASN A 316 -2.01 30.73 -16.60
CA ASN A 316 -2.86 31.78 -17.14
C ASN A 316 -4.36 31.56 -16.84
N LEU A 317 -4.81 30.28 -16.82
CA LEU A 317 -6.17 29.94 -16.38
C LEU A 317 -6.41 30.28 -14.92
N ILE A 318 -5.42 30.02 -14.04
CA ILE A 318 -5.50 30.36 -12.61
C ILE A 318 -5.50 31.87 -12.42
N SER A 319 -4.60 32.60 -13.10
CA SER A 319 -4.45 34.04 -12.88
C SER A 319 -5.53 34.89 -13.56
N GLY A 320 -6.11 34.39 -14.66
CA GLY A 320 -6.99 35.20 -15.51
C GLY A 320 -8.43 34.70 -15.65
N ASN A 321 -8.78 33.49 -15.15
CA ASN A 321 -10.08 32.88 -15.44
C ASN A 321 -10.74 32.20 -14.20
N ASP A 322 -10.51 32.74 -13.00
CA ASP A 322 -11.15 32.28 -11.75
C ASP A 322 -10.89 30.79 -11.41
N ALA A 323 -9.87 30.17 -12.00
CA ALA A 323 -9.54 28.77 -11.72
C ALA A 323 -8.83 28.64 -10.37
N SER A 324 -9.41 27.89 -9.45
CA SER A 324 -8.85 27.63 -8.11
C SER A 324 -8.03 26.34 -8.03
N ALA A 325 -8.26 25.40 -8.95
CA ALA A 325 -7.53 24.14 -9.06
C ALA A 325 -7.53 23.66 -10.51
N TYR A 326 -6.59 22.81 -10.85
CA TYR A 326 -6.48 22.29 -12.22
C TYR A 326 -5.95 20.84 -12.24
N ARG A 327 -6.19 20.17 -13.37
CA ARG A 327 -5.50 18.94 -13.78
C ARG A 327 -5.25 19.01 -15.27
N ARG A 328 -3.99 18.81 -15.71
CA ARG A 328 -3.70 18.67 -17.13
C ARG A 328 -4.22 17.31 -17.62
N ILE A 329 -5.00 17.32 -18.70
CA ILE A 329 -5.65 16.13 -19.27
C ILE A 329 -5.12 15.77 -20.65
N GLY A 330 -4.24 16.58 -21.23
CA GLY A 330 -3.59 16.37 -22.50
C GLY A 330 -3.00 17.64 -23.06
N SER A 331 -2.62 17.58 -24.33
CA SER A 331 -2.09 18.74 -25.07
C SER A 331 -2.47 18.64 -26.53
N VAL A 332 -2.63 19.78 -27.19
CA VAL A 332 -2.90 19.91 -28.62
C VAL A 332 -1.86 20.81 -29.29
N TYR A 333 -1.59 20.56 -30.56
CA TYR A 333 -0.63 21.32 -31.35
C TYR A 333 -1.32 22.01 -32.50
N THR A 334 -0.96 23.28 -32.76
CA THR A 334 -1.47 24.04 -33.88
C THR A 334 -0.51 24.00 -35.08
N ASP A 335 -1.06 24.02 -36.30
CA ASP A 335 -0.31 24.07 -37.56
C ASP A 335 0.10 25.51 -37.96
N ASP A 336 0.64 25.65 -39.16
CA ASP A 336 1.04 26.95 -39.72
C ASP A 336 -0.09 27.97 -39.87
N SER A 337 -1.33 27.49 -39.86
CA SER A 337 -2.55 28.32 -39.95
C SER A 337 -3.22 28.54 -38.61
N SER A 338 -2.59 28.09 -37.52
CA SER A 338 -3.12 28.08 -36.15
C SER A 338 -4.30 27.11 -35.95
N ASN A 339 -4.51 26.16 -36.85
CA ASN A 339 -5.52 25.11 -36.71
C ASN A 339 -4.99 23.98 -35.84
N ILE A 340 -5.84 23.37 -35.04
CA ILE A 340 -5.48 22.18 -34.24
C ILE A 340 -5.16 21.02 -35.18
N ARG A 341 -3.98 20.47 -35.11
CA ARG A 341 -3.64 19.23 -35.81
C ARG A 341 -4.56 18.09 -35.41
N ALA A 342 -5.15 17.43 -36.40
CA ALA A 342 -6.01 16.28 -36.16
C ALA A 342 -5.23 15.15 -35.47
N PHE A 343 -5.84 14.56 -34.45
CA PHE A 343 -5.25 13.50 -33.66
C PHE A 343 -6.28 12.49 -33.15
N HIS A 344 -5.80 11.33 -32.74
CA HIS A 344 -6.57 10.29 -32.09
C HIS A 344 -5.99 9.99 -30.71
N GLN A 345 -6.82 10.08 -29.68
CA GLN A 345 -6.45 9.66 -28.33
C GLN A 345 -7.05 8.31 -27.97
N LYS A 346 -6.24 7.42 -27.42
CA LYS A 346 -6.67 6.17 -26.78
C LYS A 346 -5.97 5.99 -25.44
N GLY A 347 -6.67 6.30 -24.36
CA GLY A 347 -6.05 6.36 -23.03
C GLY A 347 -4.97 7.44 -22.99
N ASP A 348 -3.74 7.04 -22.69
CA ASP A 348 -2.57 7.93 -22.60
C ASP A 348 -1.80 8.07 -23.92
N LYS A 349 -2.24 7.36 -24.96
CA LYS A 349 -1.64 7.40 -26.28
C LYS A 349 -2.35 8.41 -27.16
N PHE A 350 -1.57 9.33 -27.75
CA PHE A 350 -1.99 10.33 -28.74
C PHE A 350 -1.30 10.04 -30.06
N LEU A 351 -2.03 9.99 -31.14
CA LEU A 351 -1.49 9.78 -32.48
C LEU A 351 -1.98 10.89 -33.40
N TYR A 352 -1.09 11.50 -34.15
CA TYR A 352 -1.46 12.40 -35.23
C TYR A 352 -2.17 11.63 -36.34
N ASP A 353 -3.21 12.23 -36.91
CA ASP A 353 -3.84 11.69 -38.13
C ASP A 353 -2.85 11.68 -39.29
N GLN A 354 -2.04 12.72 -39.40
CA GLN A 354 -0.93 12.81 -40.33
C GLN A 354 0.39 12.99 -39.57
N PRO A 355 1.34 12.04 -39.69
CA PRO A 355 2.65 12.15 -39.06
C PRO A 355 3.37 13.44 -39.45
N ILE A 356 4.10 14.04 -38.51
CA ILE A 356 4.76 15.32 -38.71
C ILE A 356 6.26 15.06 -38.92
N LEU A 357 6.78 15.57 -40.03
CA LEU A 357 8.22 15.57 -40.28
C LEU A 357 8.91 16.51 -39.29
N SER A 358 9.63 15.91 -38.34
CA SER A 358 10.26 16.65 -37.25
C SER A 358 11.73 16.97 -37.51
N TYR A 359 12.42 16.13 -38.27
CA TYR A 359 13.85 16.31 -38.51
C TYR A 359 14.29 15.58 -39.79
N THR A 360 15.19 16.23 -40.52
CA THR A 360 15.94 15.63 -41.63
C THR A 360 17.41 16.01 -41.54
N SER A 361 18.31 15.05 -41.76
CA SER A 361 19.74 15.29 -41.81
C SER A 361 20.45 14.25 -42.65
N VAL A 362 21.50 14.67 -43.31
CA VAL A 362 22.40 13.76 -44.01
C VAL A 362 23.39 13.04 -43.05
N ASN A 363 23.62 13.57 -41.87
CA ASN A 363 24.58 13.00 -40.92
C ASN A 363 24.05 13.01 -39.48
N ILE A 364 24.09 11.85 -38.85
CA ILE A 364 23.95 11.67 -37.40
C ILE A 364 25.31 11.20 -36.89
N GLY A 365 25.88 11.89 -35.91
CA GLY A 365 27.23 11.62 -35.43
C GLY A 365 27.36 10.27 -34.67
N ALA A 366 28.50 9.60 -34.87
CA ALA A 366 28.88 8.43 -34.10
C ALA A 366 29.57 8.79 -32.77
N THR A 367 30.37 9.87 -32.79
CA THR A 367 31.22 10.26 -31.65
C THR A 367 30.55 11.22 -30.68
N SER A 368 29.51 11.94 -31.12
CA SER A 368 28.70 12.80 -30.29
C SER A 368 27.22 12.62 -30.62
N ARG A 369 26.36 12.66 -29.62
CA ARG A 369 24.92 12.51 -29.89
C ARG A 369 24.39 13.75 -30.62
N THR A 370 23.57 13.47 -31.62
CA THR A 370 22.78 14.49 -32.30
C THR A 370 21.50 14.70 -31.49
N ILE A 371 21.19 15.93 -31.14
CA ILE A 371 19.94 16.28 -30.45
C ILE A 371 18.86 16.50 -31.49
N ILE A 372 17.78 15.76 -31.41
CA ILE A 372 16.65 15.84 -32.34
C ILE A 372 15.43 16.32 -31.57
N ALA A 373 14.85 17.43 -32.01
CA ALA A 373 13.54 17.88 -31.56
C ALA A 373 12.45 17.10 -32.29
N LEU A 374 11.52 16.52 -31.54
CA LEU A 374 10.36 15.82 -32.06
C LEU A 374 9.10 16.67 -31.84
N GLN A 375 8.04 16.36 -32.55
CA GLN A 375 6.78 17.09 -32.40
C GLN A 375 5.91 16.45 -31.31
N THR A 376 6.34 16.57 -30.06
CA THR A 376 5.59 16.16 -28.85
C THR A 376 5.41 17.35 -27.90
N PRO A 377 4.51 17.29 -26.93
CA PRO A 377 4.28 18.42 -26.01
C PRO A 377 5.56 18.90 -25.33
N VAL A 378 5.78 20.21 -25.34
CA VAL A 378 6.90 20.86 -24.63
C VAL A 378 6.53 21.15 -23.17
N SER A 379 7.53 21.36 -22.33
CA SER A 379 7.40 21.64 -20.90
C SER A 379 6.79 20.49 -20.06
N VAL A 380 6.58 19.34 -20.68
CA VAL A 380 6.20 18.08 -20.04
C VAL A 380 7.04 16.93 -20.60
N SER A 381 7.34 15.94 -19.76
CA SER A 381 8.00 14.72 -20.25
C SER A 381 6.95 13.81 -20.89
N THR A 382 7.27 13.30 -22.08
CA THR A 382 6.41 12.36 -22.82
C THR A 382 7.28 11.28 -23.46
N GLU A 383 6.67 10.15 -23.81
CA GLU A 383 7.33 9.16 -24.66
C GLU A 383 6.93 9.40 -26.11
N ALA A 384 7.84 9.96 -26.89
CA ALA A 384 7.61 10.21 -28.31
C ALA A 384 7.50 8.89 -29.07
N ILE A 385 6.54 8.82 -29.96
CA ILE A 385 6.39 7.73 -30.94
C ILE A 385 6.75 8.33 -32.30
N PHE A 386 7.81 7.85 -32.92
CA PHE A 386 8.26 8.38 -34.19
C PHE A 386 8.71 7.28 -35.13
N THR A 387 8.64 7.52 -36.42
CA THR A 387 9.19 6.68 -37.45
C THR A 387 10.51 7.30 -37.93
N HIS A 388 11.57 6.54 -37.84
CA HIS A 388 12.85 6.90 -38.44
C HIS A 388 12.95 6.25 -39.81
N PHE A 389 13.14 7.07 -40.83
CA PHE A 389 13.44 6.65 -42.20
C PHE A 389 14.93 6.84 -42.44
N HIS A 390 15.56 5.83 -42.93
CA HIS A 390 16.96 5.83 -43.34
C HIS A 390 17.09 5.51 -44.82
N PHE A 391 17.75 6.36 -45.57
CA PHE A 391 18.01 6.19 -46.99
C PHE A 391 19.53 6.22 -47.21
N ALA A 392 20.14 5.10 -47.57
CA ALA A 392 21.59 5.08 -47.79
C ALA A 392 22.10 3.88 -48.58
N TYR A 393 23.33 4.02 -49.06
CA TYR A 393 24.16 2.96 -49.62
C TYR A 393 25.19 2.52 -48.56
N PHE A 394 24.84 1.58 -47.71
CA PHE A 394 25.78 1.06 -46.69
C PHE A 394 25.69 -0.43 -46.52
N THR A 395 26.72 -0.97 -45.90
CA THR A 395 26.75 -2.38 -45.47
C THR A 395 26.05 -2.54 -44.12
N GLU A 396 26.26 -1.63 -43.17
CA GLU A 396 25.70 -1.74 -41.85
C GLU A 396 25.51 -0.37 -41.19
N ALA A 397 24.42 -0.19 -40.42
CA ALA A 397 24.20 1.00 -39.61
C ALA A 397 23.57 0.61 -38.27
N LEU A 398 24.08 1.17 -37.18
CA LEU A 398 23.55 1.02 -35.85
C LEU A 398 23.10 2.37 -35.31
N TYR A 399 21.82 2.44 -34.86
CA TYR A 399 21.25 3.62 -34.24
C TYR A 399 20.97 3.38 -32.77
N ALA A 400 21.33 4.34 -31.94
CA ALA A 400 20.96 4.37 -30.54
C ALA A 400 20.13 5.63 -30.24
N TYR A 401 18.95 5.44 -29.68
CA TYR A 401 18.02 6.51 -29.26
C TYR A 401 17.98 6.54 -27.73
N ARG A 402 18.11 7.73 -27.15
CA ARG A 402 18.14 7.86 -25.70
C ARG A 402 17.50 9.16 -25.22
N PRO A 403 16.81 9.13 -24.06
CA PRO A 403 16.49 10.35 -23.32
C PRO A 403 17.73 11.18 -23.05
N LEU A 404 17.60 12.50 -23.11
CA LEU A 404 18.71 13.39 -22.81
C LEU A 404 19.12 13.37 -21.33
N SER A 405 18.24 12.89 -20.45
CA SER A 405 18.51 12.62 -19.03
C SER A 405 19.53 11.49 -18.81
N MET A 406 19.67 10.58 -19.79
CA MET A 406 20.59 9.45 -19.70
C MET A 406 21.99 9.81 -20.22
N THR A 407 23.00 9.12 -19.66
CA THR A 407 24.39 9.27 -20.09
C THR A 407 24.53 8.96 -21.58
N ASP A 408 25.27 9.80 -22.27
CA ASP A 408 25.60 9.60 -23.68
C ASP A 408 26.55 8.41 -23.84
N VAL A 409 26.20 7.46 -24.69
CA VAL A 409 26.95 6.21 -24.90
C VAL A 409 27.42 6.15 -26.34
N SER A 410 28.72 5.91 -26.53
CA SER A 410 29.31 5.71 -27.86
C SER A 410 28.78 4.45 -28.52
N VAL A 411 28.45 4.57 -29.78
CA VAL A 411 28.19 3.45 -30.68
C VAL A 411 29.49 3.19 -31.44
N VAL A 412 30.09 2.02 -31.27
CA VAL A 412 31.37 1.69 -31.89
C VAL A 412 31.31 0.28 -32.55
N ASP A 413 32.09 0.13 -33.59
CA ASP A 413 32.35 -1.14 -34.20
C ASP A 413 33.36 -1.96 -33.35
N ASN A 414 33.08 -3.23 -33.09
CA ASN A 414 33.97 -4.17 -32.40
C ASN A 414 34.82 -5.03 -33.35
N GLY A 415 34.80 -4.71 -34.64
CA GLY A 415 35.58 -5.37 -35.66
C GLY A 415 34.99 -6.67 -36.26
N THR A 416 33.79 -7.06 -35.78
CA THR A 416 33.10 -8.27 -36.28
C THR A 416 31.60 -7.98 -36.53
N ASN A 417 31.01 -7.14 -35.76
CA ASN A 417 29.63 -6.66 -35.89
C ASN A 417 29.54 -5.24 -35.28
N ILE A 418 28.68 -4.39 -35.80
CA ILE A 418 28.37 -3.12 -35.19
C ILE A 418 27.56 -3.45 -33.92
N ALA A 419 28.15 -3.17 -32.76
CA ALA A 419 27.48 -3.35 -31.48
C ALA A 419 27.77 -2.16 -30.55
N PRO A 420 26.85 -1.81 -29.65
CA PRO A 420 27.21 -0.96 -28.52
C PRO A 420 28.33 -1.64 -27.73
N THR A 421 29.29 -0.88 -27.19
CA THR A 421 30.37 -1.47 -26.37
C THR A 421 29.77 -2.30 -25.23
N SER A 422 30.49 -3.33 -24.80
CA SER A 422 30.04 -4.25 -23.73
C SER A 422 29.64 -3.52 -22.43
N ALA A 423 30.26 -2.37 -22.16
CA ALA A 423 29.89 -1.48 -21.07
C ALA A 423 28.54 -0.78 -21.31
N ALA A 424 28.14 -0.58 -22.57
CA ALA A 424 26.86 0.01 -22.93
C ALA A 424 25.71 -1.00 -22.97
N MET A 425 26.00 -2.27 -23.32
CA MET A 425 24.97 -3.32 -23.35
C MET A 425 24.42 -3.68 -21.96
N GLY A 426 25.22 -3.58 -20.89
CA GLY A 426 24.78 -3.82 -19.51
C GLY A 426 23.93 -2.67 -18.93
N THR A 427 23.83 -1.53 -19.62
CA THR A 427 23.13 -0.33 -19.15
C THR A 427 22.06 0.18 -20.12
N LEU A 428 21.80 -0.52 -21.22
CA LEU A 428 20.66 -0.18 -22.07
C LEU A 428 19.37 -0.59 -21.37
N PRO A 429 18.56 0.35 -20.89
CA PRO A 429 17.17 0.03 -20.60
C PRO A 429 16.51 -0.44 -21.90
N ALA A 430 15.55 -1.32 -21.77
CA ALA A 430 14.86 -1.99 -22.89
C ALA A 430 14.06 -1.07 -23.83
N PHE A 431 14.28 0.24 -23.78
CA PHE A 431 13.53 1.24 -24.53
C PHE A 431 14.41 1.93 -25.56
N GLY A 432 14.12 1.69 -26.84
CA GLY A 432 14.55 2.55 -27.93
C GLY A 432 15.96 2.32 -28.48
N ALA A 433 16.50 1.11 -28.45
CA ALA A 433 17.63 0.78 -29.32
C ALA A 433 17.13 0.03 -30.56
N GLY A 434 17.23 0.65 -31.73
CA GLY A 434 17.02 -0.03 -33.01
C GLY A 434 18.37 -0.50 -33.56
N TYR A 435 18.55 -1.81 -33.67
CA TYR A 435 19.64 -2.44 -34.43
C TYR A 435 19.09 -2.88 -35.77
N VAL A 436 19.77 -2.48 -36.84
CA VAL A 436 19.45 -2.96 -38.18
C VAL A 436 20.75 -3.37 -38.84
N GLU A 437 20.94 -4.68 -39.01
CA GLU A 437 22.06 -5.28 -39.71
C GLU A 437 21.67 -5.53 -41.17
N PHE A 438 22.53 -5.15 -42.09
CA PHE A 438 22.33 -5.38 -43.49
C PHE A 438 23.49 -6.22 -44.04
N GLY A 439 23.21 -7.44 -44.44
CA GLY A 439 24.19 -8.29 -45.04
C GLY A 439 24.64 -7.84 -46.45
N ASP A 440 25.84 -8.24 -46.80
CA ASP A 440 26.64 -8.02 -48.00
C ASP A 440 25.87 -7.75 -49.30
N ASN A 441 25.98 -6.55 -49.81
CA ASN A 441 26.00 -6.09 -51.22
C ASN A 441 25.44 -4.67 -51.35
N ALA A 442 26.25 -3.81 -51.95
CA ALA A 442 25.96 -2.41 -52.25
C ALA A 442 24.67 -2.22 -53.05
N ARG A 443 23.54 -2.10 -52.39
CA ARG A 443 22.26 -1.68 -52.97
C ARG A 443 21.65 -0.56 -52.13
N LEU A 444 20.96 0.36 -52.81
CA LEU A 444 20.01 1.28 -52.13
C LEU A 444 19.09 0.50 -51.21
N ARG A 445 19.11 0.85 -49.96
CA ARG A 445 18.17 0.25 -48.97
C ARG A 445 17.53 1.38 -48.19
N ASP A 446 16.23 1.40 -48.33
CA ASP A 446 15.37 2.36 -47.61
C ASP A 446 14.73 1.59 -46.46
N PHE A 447 14.87 2.07 -45.25
CA PHE A 447 14.29 1.48 -44.06
C PHE A 447 13.46 2.49 -43.31
N ALA A 448 12.40 1.97 -42.73
CA ALA A 448 11.57 2.70 -41.81
C ALA A 448 11.25 1.81 -40.61
N TRP A 449 11.46 2.31 -39.41
CA TRP A 449 11.05 1.63 -38.18
C TRP A 449 10.49 2.61 -37.18
N GLN A 450 9.56 2.12 -36.36
CA GLN A 450 8.95 2.92 -35.31
C GLN A 450 9.78 2.78 -34.02
N VAL A 451 10.00 3.92 -33.38
CA VAL A 451 10.71 4.03 -32.09
C VAL A 451 9.82 4.72 -31.08
N VAL A 452 9.94 4.28 -29.83
CA VAL A 452 9.38 4.99 -28.66
C VAL A 452 10.56 5.41 -27.78
N CYS A 453 10.63 6.69 -27.43
CA CYS A 453 11.70 7.22 -26.60
C CYS A 453 11.20 8.40 -25.76
N GLU A 454 11.57 8.41 -24.47
CA GLU A 454 11.26 9.52 -23.58
C GLU A 454 11.95 10.82 -24.06
N THR A 455 11.20 11.92 -24.07
CA THR A 455 11.70 13.25 -24.40
C THR A 455 11.99 14.07 -23.14
N ASN A 456 12.89 15.03 -23.27
CA ASN A 456 13.03 16.07 -22.25
C ASN A 456 11.90 17.10 -22.35
N LEU A 457 11.90 18.11 -21.46
CA LEU A 457 10.92 19.19 -21.43
C LEU A 457 10.91 20.07 -22.71
N ASN A 458 11.93 19.96 -23.56
CA ASN A 458 12.01 20.64 -24.86
C ASN A 458 11.61 19.70 -26.01
N SER A 459 10.97 18.59 -25.72
CA SER A 459 10.57 17.58 -26.72
C SER A 459 11.75 17.00 -27.52
N GLN A 460 12.89 16.79 -26.89
CA GLN A 460 14.13 16.38 -27.54
C GLN A 460 14.60 15.01 -27.07
N ILE A 461 15.20 14.26 -28.00
CA ILE A 461 15.92 13.02 -27.76
C ILE A 461 17.38 13.13 -28.23
N GLY A 462 18.23 12.25 -27.75
CA GLY A 462 19.59 12.08 -28.26
C GLY A 462 19.67 10.90 -29.21
N VAL A 463 20.27 11.08 -30.37
CA VAL A 463 20.48 10.00 -31.35
C VAL A 463 21.95 9.90 -31.70
N ARG A 464 22.47 8.69 -31.78
CA ARG A 464 23.77 8.37 -32.35
C ARG A 464 23.61 7.37 -33.49
N CYS A 465 24.49 7.47 -34.47
CA CYS A 465 24.59 6.50 -35.56
C CYS A 465 26.05 6.11 -35.76
N HIS A 466 26.31 4.83 -35.82
CA HIS A 466 27.55 4.29 -36.35
C HIS A 466 27.27 3.60 -37.69
N ILE A 467 28.11 3.86 -38.67
CA ILE A 467 27.99 3.32 -40.02
C ILE A 467 29.33 2.71 -40.36
N ASP A 468 29.32 1.41 -40.74
CA ASP A 468 30.50 0.75 -41.24
C ASP A 468 30.58 0.88 -42.79
N GLY A 469 31.76 1.23 -43.27
CA GLY A 469 32.02 1.38 -44.71
C GLY A 469 32.16 2.82 -45.20
N SER A 470 33.26 3.14 -45.79
CA SER A 470 33.76 4.47 -46.12
C SER A 470 33.32 5.06 -47.47
N SER A 471 32.26 4.57 -48.09
CA SER A 471 31.93 4.98 -49.46
C SER A 471 30.48 5.32 -49.67
N ALA A 472 30.05 6.46 -49.13
CA ALA A 472 28.80 7.06 -49.52
C ALA A 472 29.00 7.94 -50.75
N VAL A 473 28.52 7.55 -51.88
CA VAL A 473 28.18 8.47 -52.98
C VAL A 473 26.79 9.02 -52.64
N GLY A 474 26.75 10.21 -51.98
CA GLY A 474 25.56 10.77 -51.37
C GLY A 474 25.40 10.30 -49.92
N GLY A 475 25.67 11.12 -48.92
CA GLY A 475 25.55 10.79 -47.49
C GLY A 475 24.17 10.27 -47.13
N PRO A 476 24.06 9.53 -45.98
CA PRO A 476 22.79 8.98 -45.55
C PRO A 476 21.76 10.10 -45.31
N SER A 477 20.57 9.93 -45.84
CA SER A 477 19.45 10.82 -45.53
C SER A 477 18.64 10.18 -44.41
N ASN A 478 18.60 10.86 -43.28
CA ASN A 478 17.78 10.44 -42.12
C ASN A 478 16.58 11.37 -41.99
N SER A 479 15.41 10.79 -41.82
CA SER A 479 14.18 11.53 -41.64
C SER A 479 13.44 10.97 -40.46
N PHE A 480 13.02 11.85 -39.55
CA PHE A 480 12.26 11.51 -38.35
C PHE A 480 10.85 12.09 -38.46
N GLN A 481 9.86 11.25 -38.46
CA GLN A 481 8.46 11.66 -38.48
C GLN A 481 7.83 11.31 -37.14
N THR A 482 7.39 12.31 -36.39
CA THR A 482 6.63 12.08 -35.17
C THR A 482 5.23 11.60 -35.54
N THR A 483 4.88 10.41 -35.10
CA THR A 483 3.56 9.80 -35.30
C THR A 483 2.63 10.04 -34.12
N GLY A 484 3.19 10.36 -32.94
CA GLY A 484 2.43 10.63 -31.74
C GLY A 484 3.29 10.57 -30.49
N TRP A 485 2.62 10.38 -29.34
CA TRP A 485 3.27 10.29 -28.03
C TRP A 485 2.40 9.55 -27.02
N TYR A 486 3.03 9.06 -25.97
CA TYR A 486 2.36 8.70 -24.73
C TYR A 486 2.53 9.83 -23.72
N ASP A 487 1.46 10.19 -23.06
CA ASP A 487 1.38 11.26 -22.07
C ASP A 487 0.65 10.74 -20.82
N SER A 488 1.34 10.66 -19.70
CA SER A 488 0.76 10.22 -18.43
C SER A 488 -0.36 11.16 -17.93
N ARG A 489 -0.46 12.34 -18.52
CA ARG A 489 -1.44 13.37 -18.13
C ARG A 489 -1.32 13.74 -16.64
N GLY A 490 -0.08 13.70 -16.13
CA GLY A 490 0.26 13.98 -14.74
C GLY A 490 -0.17 12.88 -13.76
N LYS A 491 -0.38 11.64 -14.22
CA LYS A 491 -0.66 10.51 -13.32
C LYS A 491 0.58 10.00 -12.57
N ASP A 492 1.75 10.36 -13.01
CA ASP A 492 3.02 9.91 -12.42
C ASP A 492 3.55 10.86 -11.32
N GLY A 493 2.78 11.86 -10.90
CA GLY A 493 3.12 12.79 -9.82
C GLY A 493 3.68 14.12 -10.32
#